data_0f62d9e042dfe0ccea5c1971b80ba2c2
#
_entry.id   0f62d9e042dfe0ccea5c1971b80ba2c2
#
_cell.length_a   1.000
_cell.length_b   1.000
_cell.length_c   1.000
_cell.angle_alpha   90.00
_cell.angle_beta   90.00
_cell.angle_gamma   90.00
#
_symmetry.space_group_name_H-M   'P 1'
#
loop_
_entity.id
_entity.type
_entity.pdbx_description
1 polymer ?
#
loop_
_entity_poly.entity_id
_entity_poly.type
_entity_poly.pdbx_seq_one_letter_code
_entity_poly.pdbx_strand_id
1 'polypeptide(L)'
;MGVRITPENRQPVHISNSFRMQATSAETNVISISAGLGLKTKVLTTFVKGSPIAQFIKNDLGRRGIDYEGKEVEQGGPWGYRHQFNIADSGFGLRAPRVCNDRAGEVGRTLNIKDFDLDRIFGQDGAQVLHLSGLVAALSHETGVFCLELARAAKKYGTKISFDLNYRASFWKGREAELSAIFSEIASVADVLIGNEEDFQLALGIKGPEAGGKDIASKIESFKAMIMEAKKRYPNVEVFTTTLREVVSANEHLWGAISLDGDKWTVVEPRTIRVIDRIGGGDAFVGGLLYGKVKGWDAEKCVHFGWACGAFVATLLDDFGLPADEEQIFGIWEGNARVRR
;
A
#
# COMPACT_ATOMS: atom_id res chain seq x y z
N MET A 1 5.58 -11.32 -2.94
CA MET A 1 6.65 -10.32 -2.62
C MET A 1 7.74 -10.34 -3.67
N GLY A 2 8.42 -9.22 -3.85
CA GLY A 2 9.54 -9.06 -4.75
C GLY A 2 10.62 -8.15 -4.20
N VAL A 3 11.42 -7.62 -5.10
CA VAL A 3 12.56 -6.76 -4.77
C VAL A 3 12.45 -5.46 -5.55
N ARG A 4 12.64 -4.35 -4.88
CA ARG A 4 12.85 -3.06 -5.51
C ARG A 4 14.35 -2.83 -5.72
N ILE A 5 14.68 -2.37 -6.94
CA ILE A 5 16.03 -2.01 -7.34
C ILE A 5 16.01 -0.53 -7.69
N THR A 6 16.75 0.28 -6.95
CA THR A 6 16.79 1.74 -7.10
C THR A 6 18.21 2.20 -7.35
N PRO A 7 18.47 2.99 -8.41
CA PRO A 7 19.77 3.58 -8.63
C PRO A 7 20.18 4.48 -7.46
N GLU A 8 21.44 4.41 -7.05
CA GLU A 8 21.98 5.35 -6.09
C GLU A 8 22.05 6.78 -6.65
N ASN A 9 22.14 7.75 -5.75
CA ASN A 9 22.29 9.17 -6.08
C ASN A 9 21.23 9.71 -7.06
N ARG A 10 20.01 9.10 -7.06
CA ARG A 10 18.89 9.49 -7.93
C ARG A 10 19.20 9.49 -9.42
N GLN A 11 20.16 8.67 -9.84
CA GLN A 11 20.51 8.54 -11.24
C GLN A 11 19.40 7.83 -12.03
N PRO A 12 19.25 8.10 -13.34
CA PRO A 12 18.43 7.26 -14.20
C PRO A 12 18.94 5.82 -14.26
N VAL A 13 18.01 4.85 -14.29
CA VAL A 13 18.35 3.41 -14.33
C VAL A 13 19.36 3.07 -15.43
N HIS A 14 19.15 3.60 -16.65
CA HIS A 14 19.92 3.21 -17.86
C HIS A 14 21.38 3.69 -17.88
N ILE A 15 21.80 4.56 -16.95
CA ILE A 15 23.18 5.06 -16.86
C ILE A 15 23.82 4.78 -15.50
N SER A 16 23.09 4.14 -14.58
CA SER A 16 23.62 3.85 -13.24
C SER A 16 24.37 2.53 -13.22
N ASN A 17 25.50 2.52 -12.53
CA ASN A 17 26.31 1.33 -12.25
C ASN A 17 26.19 0.87 -10.79
N SER A 18 25.45 1.60 -9.95
CA SER A 18 25.29 1.31 -8.52
C SER A 18 23.82 1.36 -8.13
N PHE A 19 23.37 0.31 -7.46
CA PHE A 19 21.95 0.12 -7.11
C PHE A 19 21.81 -0.34 -5.67
N ARG A 20 20.75 0.15 -5.02
CA ARG A 20 20.24 -0.39 -3.76
C ARG A 20 19.17 -1.42 -4.07
N MET A 21 19.08 -2.43 -3.23
CA MET A 21 18.07 -3.49 -3.30
C MET A 21 17.36 -3.63 -1.96
N GLN A 22 16.03 -3.75 -1.99
CA GLN A 22 15.20 -3.95 -0.80
C GLN A 22 14.01 -4.83 -1.13
N ALA A 23 13.51 -5.59 -0.14
CA ALA A 23 12.27 -6.33 -0.31
C ALA A 23 11.07 -5.38 -0.38
N THR A 24 10.12 -5.66 -1.27
CA THR A 24 8.95 -4.80 -1.50
C THR A 24 7.68 -5.57 -1.79
N SER A 25 6.60 -5.08 -1.26
CA SER A 25 5.22 -5.22 -1.71
C SER A 25 4.38 -4.11 -1.06
N ALA A 26 3.26 -3.74 -1.65
CA ALA A 26 2.37 -2.74 -1.06
C ALA A 26 1.97 -3.13 0.37
N GLU A 27 1.61 -4.39 0.58
CA GLU A 27 1.18 -4.92 1.87
C GLU A 27 2.28 -4.82 2.94
N THR A 28 3.52 -5.18 2.59
CA THR A 28 4.63 -5.09 3.55
C THR A 28 5.05 -3.66 3.82
N ASN A 29 4.90 -2.76 2.86
CA ASN A 29 5.13 -1.34 3.06
C ASN A 29 4.12 -0.77 4.07
N VAL A 30 2.84 -1.14 3.94
CA VAL A 30 1.78 -0.75 4.89
C VAL A 30 2.09 -1.22 6.30
N ILE A 31 2.35 -2.53 6.49
CA ILE A 31 2.55 -3.08 7.84
C ILE A 31 3.91 -2.72 8.45
N SER A 32 4.87 -2.20 7.68
CA SER A 32 6.17 -1.74 8.20
C SER A 32 6.02 -0.59 9.22
N ILE A 33 5.05 0.29 9.05
CA ILE A 33 4.74 1.34 10.05
C ILE A 33 4.38 0.72 11.38
N SER A 34 3.44 -0.24 11.38
CA SER A 34 2.99 -0.93 12.59
C SER A 34 4.09 -1.78 13.23
N ALA A 35 4.92 -2.45 12.40
CA ALA A 35 6.06 -3.23 12.89
C ALA A 35 7.10 -2.33 13.57
N GLY A 36 7.47 -1.20 12.96
CA GLY A 36 8.39 -0.22 13.54
C GLY A 36 7.90 0.32 14.89
N LEU A 37 6.57 0.44 15.05
CA LEU A 37 5.93 0.90 16.28
C LEU A 37 5.58 -0.25 17.26
N GLY A 38 6.14 -1.45 17.05
CA GLY A 38 6.08 -2.55 18.01
C GLY A 38 4.82 -3.41 17.95
N LEU A 39 3.94 -3.25 16.95
CA LEU A 39 2.82 -4.17 16.77
C LEU A 39 3.28 -5.46 16.09
N LYS A 40 2.65 -6.58 16.44
CA LYS A 40 2.84 -7.85 15.74
C LYS A 40 2.23 -7.76 14.34
N THR A 41 3.04 -8.07 13.34
CA THR A 41 2.64 -8.02 11.94
C THR A 41 3.07 -9.31 11.23
N LYS A 42 2.27 -9.75 10.27
CA LYS A 42 2.55 -10.96 9.48
C LYS A 42 2.16 -10.74 8.02
N VAL A 43 2.97 -11.22 7.09
CA VAL A 43 2.63 -11.26 5.67
C VAL A 43 2.38 -12.70 5.21
N LEU A 44 1.31 -12.91 4.47
CA LEU A 44 1.01 -14.18 3.78
C LEU A 44 1.54 -14.06 2.34
N THR A 45 2.42 -14.99 1.94
CA THR A 45 3.10 -14.89 0.64
C THR A 45 3.53 -16.26 0.10
N THR A 46 4.32 -16.27 -0.96
CA THR A 46 4.97 -17.47 -1.52
C THR A 46 6.43 -17.17 -1.78
N PHE A 47 7.26 -18.19 -1.74
CA PHE A 47 8.70 -18.07 -1.99
C PHE A 47 9.16 -19.06 -3.07
N VAL A 48 10.18 -18.69 -3.84
CA VAL A 48 10.87 -19.64 -4.71
C VAL A 48 11.87 -20.41 -3.85
N LYS A 49 11.71 -21.74 -3.81
CA LYS A 49 12.52 -22.64 -2.98
C LYS A 49 14.01 -22.54 -3.32
N GLY A 50 14.84 -22.38 -2.29
CA GLY A 50 16.29 -22.27 -2.45
C GLY A 50 16.79 -21.00 -3.16
N SER A 51 15.92 -20.08 -3.52
CA SER A 51 16.32 -18.82 -4.20
C SER A 51 17.06 -17.88 -3.27
N PRO A 52 18.25 -17.36 -3.66
CA PRO A 52 18.93 -16.31 -2.90
C PRO A 52 18.08 -15.05 -2.71
N ILE A 53 17.23 -14.72 -3.69
CA ILE A 53 16.29 -13.58 -3.59
C ILE A 53 15.20 -13.86 -2.55
N ALA A 54 14.69 -15.11 -2.47
CA ALA A 54 13.76 -15.48 -1.40
C ALA A 54 14.40 -15.31 -0.02
N GLN A 55 15.67 -15.76 0.14
CA GLN A 55 16.40 -15.59 1.40
C GLN A 55 16.64 -14.11 1.73
N PHE A 56 16.99 -13.29 0.74
CA PHE A 56 17.10 -11.84 0.90
C PHE A 56 15.80 -11.23 1.41
N ILE A 57 14.65 -11.60 0.82
CA ILE A 57 13.33 -11.10 1.23
C ILE A 57 13.04 -11.52 2.68
N LYS A 58 13.28 -12.80 3.05
CA LYS A 58 13.07 -13.29 4.41
C LYS A 58 13.92 -12.53 5.44
N ASN A 59 15.19 -12.27 5.11
CA ASN A 59 16.10 -11.53 5.98
C ASN A 59 15.64 -10.06 6.14
N ASP A 60 15.16 -9.45 5.08
CA ASP A 60 14.66 -8.06 5.12
C ASP A 60 13.37 -7.94 5.95
N LEU A 61 12.46 -8.91 5.82
CA LEU A 61 11.26 -9.00 6.68
C LEU A 61 11.64 -9.15 8.16
N GLY A 62 12.59 -10.06 8.48
CA GLY A 62 13.08 -10.25 9.84
C GLY A 62 13.70 -8.96 10.41
N ARG A 63 14.47 -8.22 9.61
CA ARG A 63 15.03 -6.91 9.99
C ARG A 63 13.96 -5.86 10.29
N ARG A 64 12.79 -5.93 9.62
CA ARG A 64 11.65 -5.05 9.87
C ARG A 64 10.79 -5.51 11.05
N GLY A 65 11.04 -6.69 11.63
CA GLY A 65 10.18 -7.28 12.66
C GLY A 65 8.85 -7.79 12.12
N ILE A 66 8.79 -8.15 10.83
CA ILE A 66 7.60 -8.67 10.16
C ILE A 66 7.69 -10.20 10.07
N ASP A 67 6.75 -10.91 10.68
CA ASP A 67 6.58 -12.33 10.51
C ASP A 67 6.06 -12.64 9.11
N TYR A 68 6.37 -13.83 8.63
CA TYR A 68 5.87 -14.29 7.33
C TYR A 68 5.40 -15.72 7.37
N GLU A 69 4.43 -16.03 6.52
CA GLU A 69 3.96 -17.38 6.29
C GLU A 69 3.72 -17.59 4.79
N GLY A 70 4.12 -18.74 4.27
CA GLY A 70 3.92 -19.06 2.87
C GLY A 70 4.67 -20.30 2.44
N LYS A 71 4.14 -20.95 1.40
CA LYS A 71 4.80 -22.14 0.84
C LYS A 71 6.03 -21.76 0.01
N GLU A 72 6.92 -22.74 -0.11
CA GLU A 72 8.01 -22.70 -1.06
C GLU A 72 7.60 -23.45 -2.35
N VAL A 73 7.81 -22.79 -3.48
CA VAL A 73 7.48 -23.28 -4.82
C VAL A 73 8.78 -23.60 -5.55
N GLU A 74 8.89 -24.76 -6.16
CA GLU A 74 10.03 -25.11 -7.02
C GLU A 74 10.17 -24.11 -8.16
N GLN A 75 11.38 -23.69 -8.47
CA GLN A 75 11.63 -22.72 -9.55
C GLN A 75 11.15 -23.24 -10.91
N GLY A 76 11.30 -24.52 -11.20
CA GLY A 76 10.93 -25.11 -12.49
C GLY A 76 11.93 -24.81 -13.60
N GLY A 77 13.22 -24.64 -13.26
CA GLY A 77 14.32 -24.35 -14.19
C GLY A 77 14.51 -22.84 -14.47
N PRO A 78 15.44 -22.46 -15.34
CA PRO A 78 15.84 -21.06 -15.57
C PRO A 78 14.72 -20.15 -16.05
N TRP A 79 13.68 -20.71 -16.68
CA TRP A 79 12.52 -19.98 -17.25
C TRP A 79 11.27 -20.07 -16.37
N GLY A 80 11.40 -20.68 -15.18
CA GLY A 80 10.30 -20.88 -14.25
C GLY A 80 10.05 -19.67 -13.35
N TYR A 81 9.57 -19.97 -12.13
CA TYR A 81 9.19 -18.93 -11.18
C TYR A 81 10.38 -18.13 -10.65
N ARG A 82 10.13 -16.85 -10.38
CA ARG A 82 11.04 -15.94 -9.68
C ARG A 82 10.28 -14.92 -8.85
N HIS A 83 10.96 -14.25 -7.97
CA HIS A 83 10.44 -13.03 -7.33
C HIS A 83 10.47 -11.88 -8.33
N GLN A 84 9.44 -11.04 -8.33
CA GLN A 84 9.35 -9.89 -9.22
C GLN A 84 10.43 -8.85 -8.92
N PHE A 85 10.79 -8.06 -9.92
CA PHE A 85 11.61 -6.87 -9.77
C PHE A 85 10.81 -5.60 -10.07
N ASN A 86 10.86 -4.65 -9.14
CA ASN A 86 10.42 -3.29 -9.35
C ASN A 86 11.67 -2.41 -9.52
N ILE A 87 11.97 -2.03 -10.74
CA ILE A 87 13.15 -1.23 -11.06
C ILE A 87 12.68 0.21 -11.19
N ALA A 88 13.10 1.07 -10.26
CA ALA A 88 12.56 2.41 -10.15
C ALA A 88 13.61 3.42 -9.76
N ASP A 89 13.72 4.53 -10.51
CA ASP A 89 14.43 5.72 -10.04
C ASP A 89 13.47 6.72 -9.39
N SER A 90 13.99 7.53 -8.48
CA SER A 90 13.19 8.52 -7.73
C SER A 90 13.01 9.87 -8.45
N GLY A 91 13.60 10.02 -9.63
CA GLY A 91 13.62 11.32 -10.32
C GLY A 91 14.45 12.38 -9.61
N PHE A 92 14.54 13.55 -10.21
CA PHE A 92 15.19 14.73 -9.58
C PHE A 92 14.76 16.02 -10.29
N GLY A 93 14.36 17.03 -9.55
CA GLY A 93 13.93 18.32 -10.11
C GLY A 93 12.77 18.14 -11.08
N LEU A 94 12.96 18.54 -12.33
CA LEU A 94 11.96 18.38 -13.39
C LEU A 94 12.00 17.00 -14.08
N ARG A 95 13.00 16.16 -13.78
CA ARG A 95 13.06 14.79 -14.29
C ARG A 95 12.16 13.88 -13.47
N ALA A 96 11.07 13.45 -14.09
CA ALA A 96 10.12 12.54 -13.46
C ALA A 96 10.77 11.17 -13.14
N PRO A 97 10.34 10.50 -12.05
CA PRO A 97 10.73 9.13 -11.76
C PRO A 97 10.21 8.17 -12.84
N ARG A 98 10.97 7.10 -13.09
CA ARG A 98 10.56 6.02 -13.98
C ARG A 98 10.49 4.71 -13.21
N VAL A 99 9.45 3.93 -13.48
CA VAL A 99 9.21 2.63 -12.87
C VAL A 99 9.03 1.58 -13.94
N CYS A 100 9.75 0.47 -13.82
CA CYS A 100 9.58 -0.73 -14.61
C CYS A 100 9.21 -1.89 -13.68
N ASN A 101 8.02 -2.45 -13.85
CA ASN A 101 7.59 -3.64 -13.13
C ASN A 101 7.92 -4.89 -13.97
N ASP A 102 9.02 -5.56 -13.65
CA ASP A 102 9.37 -6.82 -14.28
C ASP A 102 8.79 -7.99 -13.47
N ARG A 103 7.66 -8.50 -13.96
CA ARG A 103 6.86 -9.56 -13.32
C ARG A 103 6.84 -10.88 -14.09
N ALA A 104 7.76 -11.08 -15.03
CA ALA A 104 7.87 -12.36 -15.73
C ALA A 104 8.14 -13.50 -14.72
N GLY A 105 7.38 -14.58 -14.79
CA GLY A 105 7.53 -15.74 -13.90
C GLY A 105 7.27 -15.44 -12.41
N GLU A 106 6.52 -14.40 -12.08
CA GLU A 106 6.28 -14.00 -10.69
C GLU A 106 5.62 -15.11 -9.86
N VAL A 107 6.31 -15.56 -8.81
CA VAL A 107 5.84 -16.61 -7.90
C VAL A 107 4.58 -16.20 -7.12
N GLY A 108 4.36 -14.91 -6.91
CA GLY A 108 3.14 -14.39 -6.24
C GLY A 108 1.84 -14.82 -6.90
N ARG A 109 1.86 -15.13 -8.20
CA ARG A 109 0.69 -15.64 -8.94
C ARG A 109 0.25 -17.04 -8.50
N THR A 110 1.07 -17.74 -7.72
CA THR A 110 0.76 -19.08 -7.18
C THR A 110 0.10 -19.05 -5.80
N LEU A 111 -0.20 -17.86 -5.26
CA LEU A 111 -0.92 -17.72 -3.99
C LEU A 111 -2.25 -18.48 -4.07
N ASN A 112 -2.48 -19.34 -3.07
CA ASN A 112 -3.70 -20.13 -2.98
C ASN A 112 -4.16 -20.21 -1.52
N ILE A 113 -5.46 -20.09 -1.29
CA ILE A 113 -6.05 -20.10 0.05
C ILE A 113 -5.76 -21.41 0.81
N LYS A 114 -5.63 -22.52 0.10
CA LYS A 114 -5.35 -23.85 0.64
C LYS A 114 -3.94 -24.00 1.23
N ASP A 115 -3.05 -23.04 0.96
CA ASP A 115 -1.68 -23.05 1.47
C ASP A 115 -1.59 -22.50 2.89
N PHE A 116 -2.70 -22.03 3.49
CA PHE A 116 -2.76 -21.35 4.77
C PHE A 116 -3.78 -21.98 5.72
N ASP A 117 -3.40 -22.14 6.98
CA ASP A 117 -4.29 -22.55 8.06
C ASP A 117 -5.02 -21.32 8.62
N LEU A 118 -6.20 -21.03 8.04
CA LEU A 118 -6.98 -19.83 8.35
C LEU A 118 -7.57 -19.86 9.76
N ASP A 119 -7.93 -21.05 10.27
CA ASP A 119 -8.46 -21.21 11.63
C ASP A 119 -7.38 -20.88 12.66
N ARG A 120 -6.14 -21.27 12.40
CA ARG A 120 -4.99 -20.88 13.23
C ARG A 120 -4.71 -19.37 13.08
N ILE A 121 -4.59 -18.84 11.86
CA ILE A 121 -4.19 -17.45 11.61
C ILE A 121 -5.22 -16.48 12.20
N PHE A 122 -6.48 -16.66 11.94
CA PHE A 122 -7.53 -15.71 12.34
C PHE A 122 -8.22 -16.10 13.66
N GLY A 123 -8.32 -17.41 13.95
CA GLY A 123 -9.03 -17.90 15.14
C GLY A 123 -8.13 -18.04 16.36
N GLN A 124 -6.93 -18.63 16.23
CA GLN A 124 -6.03 -18.92 17.36
C GLN A 124 -5.01 -17.80 17.58
N ASP A 125 -4.24 -17.44 16.54
CA ASP A 125 -3.27 -16.33 16.62
C ASP A 125 -4.01 -14.99 16.75
N GLY A 126 -5.13 -14.87 16.05
CA GLY A 126 -5.99 -13.68 15.98
C GLY A 126 -5.36 -12.58 15.13
N ALA A 127 -6.21 -11.87 14.40
CA ALA A 127 -5.79 -10.67 13.66
C ALA A 127 -6.84 -9.59 13.80
N GLN A 128 -6.45 -8.38 14.20
CA GLN A 128 -7.38 -7.26 14.28
C GLN A 128 -7.72 -6.69 12.91
N VAL A 129 -6.74 -6.65 12.00
CA VAL A 129 -6.88 -6.13 10.65
C VAL A 129 -6.18 -7.05 9.65
N LEU A 130 -6.88 -7.36 8.56
CA LEU A 130 -6.31 -7.91 7.33
C LEU A 130 -6.24 -6.78 6.29
N HIS A 131 -5.05 -6.47 5.80
CA HIS A 131 -4.87 -5.53 4.69
C HIS A 131 -4.64 -6.25 3.37
N LEU A 132 -5.37 -5.87 2.35
CA LEU A 132 -5.29 -6.38 0.98
C LEU A 132 -5.03 -5.24 0.00
N SER A 133 -4.20 -5.49 -1.00
CA SER A 133 -3.96 -4.58 -2.11
C SER A 133 -4.56 -5.12 -3.41
N GLY A 134 -5.21 -4.27 -4.15
CA GLY A 134 -5.70 -4.57 -5.50
C GLY A 134 -4.58 -4.99 -6.45
N LEU A 135 -3.34 -4.60 -6.17
CA LEU A 135 -2.19 -5.03 -6.96
C LEU A 135 -2.01 -6.56 -6.90
N VAL A 136 -2.13 -7.18 -5.72
CA VAL A 136 -2.09 -8.66 -5.60
C VAL A 136 -3.34 -9.28 -6.21
N ALA A 137 -4.52 -8.72 -5.95
CA ALA A 137 -5.77 -9.22 -6.54
C ALA A 137 -5.74 -9.23 -8.08
N ALA A 138 -5.00 -8.32 -8.70
CA ALA A 138 -4.89 -8.19 -10.15
C ALA A 138 -3.78 -9.04 -10.81
N LEU A 139 -2.94 -9.77 -10.04
CA LEU A 139 -1.83 -10.56 -10.61
C LEU A 139 -2.33 -11.70 -11.49
N SER A 140 -3.37 -12.41 -11.09
CA SER A 140 -4.02 -13.47 -11.85
C SER A 140 -5.47 -13.65 -11.39
N HIS A 141 -6.25 -14.48 -12.07
CA HIS A 141 -7.59 -14.85 -11.62
C HIS A 141 -7.53 -15.50 -10.22
N GLU A 142 -6.60 -16.42 -10.02
CA GLU A 142 -6.43 -17.18 -8.78
C GLU A 142 -6.10 -16.26 -7.59
N THR A 143 -5.28 -15.24 -7.79
CA THR A 143 -4.95 -14.28 -6.72
C THR A 143 -6.11 -13.35 -6.41
N GLY A 144 -6.94 -13.02 -7.38
CA GLY A 144 -8.18 -12.29 -7.13
C GLY A 144 -9.14 -13.10 -6.24
N VAL A 145 -9.35 -14.37 -6.60
CA VAL A 145 -10.14 -15.31 -5.79
C VAL A 145 -9.52 -15.50 -4.39
N PHE A 146 -8.19 -15.67 -4.32
CA PHE A 146 -7.46 -15.77 -3.04
C PHE A 146 -7.76 -14.58 -2.12
N CYS A 147 -7.65 -13.34 -2.62
CA CYS A 147 -7.92 -12.14 -1.83
C CYS A 147 -9.36 -12.10 -1.31
N LEU A 148 -10.33 -12.44 -2.16
CA LEU A 148 -11.74 -12.45 -1.78
C LEU A 148 -12.05 -13.53 -0.73
N GLU A 149 -11.57 -14.76 -0.93
CA GLU A 149 -11.76 -15.86 0.01
C GLU A 149 -11.09 -15.59 1.35
N LEU A 150 -9.87 -15.01 1.33
CA LEU A 150 -9.14 -14.62 2.52
C LEU A 150 -9.89 -13.54 3.32
N ALA A 151 -10.43 -12.51 2.63
CA ALA A 151 -11.24 -11.48 3.27
C ALA A 151 -12.50 -12.06 3.92
N ARG A 152 -13.21 -12.93 3.20
CA ARG A 152 -14.43 -13.61 3.72
C ARG A 152 -14.12 -14.51 4.92
N ALA A 153 -12.99 -15.23 4.87
CA ALA A 153 -12.56 -16.08 5.99
C ALA A 153 -12.19 -15.24 7.22
N ALA A 154 -11.36 -14.20 7.06
CA ALA A 154 -10.96 -13.32 8.14
C ALA A 154 -12.17 -12.65 8.83
N LYS A 155 -13.15 -12.22 8.04
CA LYS A 155 -14.38 -11.59 8.56
C LYS A 155 -15.19 -12.50 9.48
N LYS A 156 -15.18 -13.83 9.27
CA LYS A 156 -15.85 -14.80 10.16
C LYS A 156 -15.30 -14.79 11.59
N TYR A 157 -14.04 -14.37 11.75
CA TYR A 157 -13.37 -14.25 13.05
C TYR A 157 -13.39 -12.83 13.62
N GLY A 158 -14.12 -11.91 12.98
CA GLY A 158 -14.23 -10.52 13.44
C GLY A 158 -13.05 -9.62 13.02
N THR A 159 -12.14 -10.13 12.19
CA THR A 159 -11.04 -9.34 11.62
C THR A 159 -11.58 -8.25 10.70
N LYS A 160 -11.15 -7.01 10.89
CA LYS A 160 -11.48 -5.90 10.00
C LYS A 160 -10.71 -6.01 8.68
N ILE A 161 -11.37 -5.74 7.58
CA ILE A 161 -10.80 -5.85 6.23
C ILE A 161 -10.48 -4.47 5.71
N SER A 162 -9.20 -4.21 5.42
CA SER A 162 -8.71 -3.02 4.74
C SER A 162 -8.36 -3.37 3.30
N PHE A 163 -8.94 -2.66 2.34
CA PHE A 163 -8.69 -2.87 0.92
C PHE A 163 -8.23 -1.58 0.25
N ASP A 164 -7.00 -1.58 -0.24
CA ASP A 164 -6.45 -0.53 -1.10
C ASP A 164 -6.65 -0.93 -2.57
N LEU A 165 -7.41 -0.13 -3.31
CA LEU A 165 -7.73 -0.40 -4.71
C LEU A 165 -6.49 -0.49 -5.60
N ASN A 166 -5.49 0.33 -5.36
CA ASN A 166 -4.14 0.26 -5.94
C ASN A 166 -4.13 -0.13 -7.42
N TYR A 167 -4.96 0.56 -8.24
CA TYR A 167 -5.13 0.30 -9.66
C TYR A 167 -3.81 0.46 -10.43
N ARG A 168 -3.57 -0.45 -11.38
CA ARG A 168 -2.44 -0.37 -12.31
C ARG A 168 -2.88 -0.78 -13.69
N ALA A 169 -2.98 0.17 -14.62
CA ALA A 169 -3.49 -0.03 -15.98
C ALA A 169 -2.84 -1.23 -16.70
N SER A 170 -1.53 -1.47 -16.48
CA SER A 170 -0.82 -2.58 -17.12
C SER A 170 -1.32 -3.98 -16.72
N PHE A 171 -1.96 -4.14 -15.54
CA PHE A 171 -2.52 -5.41 -15.08
C PHE A 171 -3.97 -5.59 -15.50
N TRP A 172 -4.65 -4.48 -15.78
CA TRP A 172 -6.06 -4.46 -16.13
C TRP A 172 -6.33 -4.68 -17.62
N LYS A 173 -5.36 -4.37 -18.46
CA LYS A 173 -5.52 -4.45 -19.92
C LYS A 173 -6.05 -5.82 -20.37
N GLY A 174 -7.27 -5.82 -20.92
CA GLY A 174 -7.97 -7.02 -21.40
C GLY A 174 -8.60 -7.88 -20.31
N ARG A 175 -8.63 -7.38 -19.06
CA ARG A 175 -9.23 -8.06 -17.89
C ARG A 175 -10.17 -7.13 -17.11
N GLU A 176 -10.58 -6.01 -17.70
CA GLU A 176 -11.30 -4.93 -17.04
C GLU A 176 -12.60 -5.42 -16.38
N ALA A 177 -13.39 -6.23 -17.10
CA ALA A 177 -14.64 -6.76 -16.58
C ALA A 177 -14.42 -7.76 -15.43
N GLU A 178 -13.44 -8.66 -15.55
CA GLU A 178 -13.07 -9.63 -14.53
C GLU A 178 -12.61 -8.91 -13.25
N LEU A 179 -11.66 -7.98 -13.39
CA LEU A 179 -11.07 -7.30 -12.24
C LEU A 179 -12.06 -6.34 -11.57
N SER A 180 -12.90 -5.65 -12.35
CA SER A 180 -13.96 -4.80 -11.78
C SER A 180 -14.95 -5.61 -10.94
N ALA A 181 -15.30 -6.82 -11.37
CA ALA A 181 -16.16 -7.72 -10.59
C ALA A 181 -15.48 -8.15 -9.28
N ILE A 182 -14.24 -8.65 -9.35
CA ILE A 182 -13.49 -9.10 -8.17
C ILE A 182 -13.26 -7.97 -7.16
N PHE A 183 -12.85 -6.78 -7.63
CA PHE A 183 -12.63 -5.62 -6.77
C PHE A 183 -13.93 -5.16 -6.10
N SER A 184 -15.05 -5.18 -6.83
CA SER A 184 -16.36 -4.86 -6.27
C SER A 184 -16.79 -5.86 -5.20
N GLU A 185 -16.51 -7.16 -5.38
CA GLU A 185 -16.80 -8.19 -4.38
C GLU A 185 -15.92 -8.02 -3.13
N ILE A 186 -14.62 -7.72 -3.27
CA ILE A 186 -13.74 -7.45 -2.14
C ILE A 186 -14.21 -6.17 -1.40
N ALA A 187 -14.53 -5.10 -2.13
CA ALA A 187 -15.05 -3.86 -1.54
C ALA A 187 -16.36 -4.09 -0.76
N SER A 188 -17.21 -5.02 -1.22
CA SER A 188 -18.47 -5.35 -0.55
C SER A 188 -18.31 -6.05 0.81
N VAL A 189 -17.10 -6.54 1.13
CA VAL A 189 -16.78 -7.15 2.44
C VAL A 189 -15.76 -6.32 3.22
N ALA A 190 -15.19 -5.28 2.63
CA ALA A 190 -14.21 -4.41 3.28
C ALA A 190 -14.87 -3.52 4.37
N ASP A 191 -14.09 -3.19 5.39
CA ASP A 191 -14.44 -2.22 6.43
C ASP A 191 -13.74 -0.87 6.18
N VAL A 192 -12.56 -0.89 5.55
CA VAL A 192 -11.78 0.29 5.14
C VAL A 192 -11.50 0.18 3.66
N LEU A 193 -11.90 1.17 2.87
CA LEU A 193 -11.67 1.25 1.44
C LEU A 193 -10.77 2.44 1.11
N ILE A 194 -9.66 2.16 0.45
CA ILE A 194 -8.60 3.11 0.15
C ILE A 194 -8.40 3.18 -1.36
N GLY A 195 -8.15 4.37 -1.87
CA GLY A 195 -7.80 4.59 -3.27
C GLY A 195 -7.65 6.08 -3.56
N ASN A 196 -6.95 6.41 -4.62
CA ASN A 196 -6.96 7.75 -5.17
C ASN A 196 -8.14 7.92 -6.15
N GLU A 197 -8.27 9.11 -6.75
CA GLU A 197 -9.35 9.41 -7.70
C GLU A 197 -9.36 8.49 -8.92
N GLU A 198 -8.17 8.10 -9.42
CA GLU A 198 -8.03 7.17 -10.55
C GLU A 198 -8.47 5.76 -10.15
N ASP A 199 -8.09 5.32 -8.95
CA ASP A 199 -8.45 3.99 -8.43
C ASP A 199 -9.98 3.83 -8.33
N PHE A 200 -10.69 4.78 -7.74
CA PHE A 200 -12.15 4.75 -7.65
C PHE A 200 -12.82 4.77 -9.02
N GLN A 201 -12.31 5.57 -9.95
CA GLN A 201 -12.90 5.70 -11.28
C GLN A 201 -12.66 4.45 -12.12
N LEU A 202 -11.45 3.95 -12.18
CA LEU A 202 -11.07 2.89 -13.12
C LEU A 202 -11.32 1.48 -12.56
N ALA A 203 -11.15 1.26 -11.24
CA ALA A 203 -11.40 -0.04 -10.66
C ALA A 203 -12.88 -0.28 -10.32
N LEU A 204 -13.58 0.74 -9.81
CA LEU A 204 -14.95 0.59 -9.35
C LEU A 204 -15.98 1.34 -10.21
N GLY A 205 -15.57 2.10 -11.22
CA GLY A 205 -16.46 2.87 -12.07
C GLY A 205 -17.19 4.01 -11.33
N ILE A 206 -16.59 4.55 -10.25
CA ILE A 206 -17.16 5.64 -9.46
C ILE A 206 -16.60 6.95 -9.96
N LYS A 207 -17.46 7.87 -10.42
CA LYS A 207 -17.06 9.17 -10.94
C LYS A 207 -16.36 10.00 -9.87
N GLY A 208 -15.22 10.62 -10.22
CA GLY A 208 -14.44 11.49 -9.35
C GLY A 208 -13.83 12.66 -10.09
N PRO A 209 -12.98 13.46 -9.41
CA PRO A 209 -12.23 14.54 -10.04
C PRO A 209 -11.22 14.01 -11.07
N GLU A 210 -10.75 14.87 -11.96
CA GLU A 210 -9.71 14.50 -12.94
C GLU A 210 -8.42 14.07 -12.21
N ALA A 211 -7.90 12.89 -12.57
CA ALA A 211 -6.71 12.32 -11.99
C ALA A 211 -5.45 13.15 -12.29
N GLY A 212 -4.59 13.32 -11.27
CA GLY A 212 -3.31 14.01 -11.41
C GLY A 212 -3.42 15.52 -11.73
N GLY A 213 -4.59 16.10 -11.54
CA GLY A 213 -4.83 17.53 -11.83
C GLY A 213 -4.09 18.47 -10.90
N LYS A 214 -3.94 19.73 -11.36
CA LYS A 214 -3.45 20.84 -10.54
C LYS A 214 -4.58 21.43 -9.67
N ASP A 215 -4.19 22.24 -8.69
CA ASP A 215 -5.11 22.92 -7.80
C ASP A 215 -5.99 21.96 -6.99
N ILE A 216 -5.31 20.97 -6.36
CA ILE A 216 -5.97 19.88 -5.63
C ILE A 216 -6.86 20.39 -4.49
N ALA A 217 -6.51 21.52 -3.86
CA ALA A 217 -7.30 22.12 -2.79
C ALA A 217 -8.70 22.53 -3.26
N SER A 218 -8.85 23.04 -4.48
CA SER A 218 -10.15 23.41 -5.05
C SER A 218 -11.06 22.24 -5.35
N LYS A 219 -10.51 21.01 -5.38
CA LYS A 219 -11.21 19.77 -5.75
C LYS A 219 -11.74 18.98 -4.56
N ILE A 220 -11.54 19.44 -3.31
CA ILE A 220 -11.96 18.72 -2.09
C ILE A 220 -13.44 18.31 -2.14
N GLU A 221 -14.34 19.20 -2.57
CA GLU A 221 -15.77 18.87 -2.67
C GLU A 221 -16.05 17.78 -3.74
N SER A 222 -15.27 17.73 -4.81
CA SER A 222 -15.37 16.67 -5.82
C SER A 222 -14.90 15.32 -5.27
N PHE A 223 -13.85 15.31 -4.42
CA PHE A 223 -13.42 14.11 -3.70
C PHE A 223 -14.49 13.65 -2.70
N LYS A 224 -15.10 14.55 -1.96
CA LYS A 224 -16.21 14.23 -1.05
C LYS A 224 -17.39 13.62 -1.81
N ALA A 225 -17.76 14.20 -2.94
CA ALA A 225 -18.85 13.67 -3.78
C ALA A 225 -18.53 12.25 -4.27
N MET A 226 -17.30 11.98 -4.71
CA MET A 226 -16.83 10.64 -5.09
C MET A 226 -16.94 9.64 -3.93
N ILE A 227 -16.47 10.02 -2.75
CA ILE A 227 -16.54 9.17 -1.54
C ILE A 227 -18.00 8.91 -1.15
N MET A 228 -18.89 9.91 -1.23
CA MET A 228 -20.31 9.73 -0.96
C MET A 228 -20.98 8.76 -1.94
N GLU A 229 -20.60 8.79 -3.20
CA GLU A 229 -21.08 7.81 -4.18
C GLU A 229 -20.54 6.39 -3.89
N ALA A 230 -19.26 6.28 -3.49
CA ALA A 230 -18.69 5.03 -3.02
C ALA A 230 -19.44 4.48 -1.79
N LYS A 231 -19.76 5.33 -0.81
CA LYS A 231 -20.52 4.95 0.39
C LYS A 231 -21.92 4.43 0.08
N LYS A 232 -22.61 5.03 -0.89
CA LYS A 232 -23.93 4.51 -1.35
C LYS A 232 -23.80 3.12 -1.94
N ARG A 233 -22.75 2.87 -2.71
CA ARG A 233 -22.52 1.59 -3.39
C ARG A 233 -22.00 0.50 -2.45
N TYR A 234 -21.22 0.87 -1.45
CA TYR A 234 -20.60 -0.03 -0.46
C TYR A 234 -20.95 0.42 0.97
N PRO A 235 -22.20 0.26 1.40
CA PRO A 235 -22.67 0.74 2.71
C PRO A 235 -22.08 -0.05 3.90
N ASN A 236 -21.43 -1.19 3.64
CA ASN A 236 -20.68 -1.97 4.63
C ASN A 236 -19.36 -1.31 5.04
N VAL A 237 -18.80 -0.43 4.21
CA VAL A 237 -17.51 0.21 4.46
C VAL A 237 -17.68 1.32 5.51
N GLU A 238 -16.92 1.20 6.59
CA GLU A 238 -16.92 2.19 7.69
C GLU A 238 -16.04 3.39 7.37
N VAL A 239 -14.87 3.14 6.74
CA VAL A 239 -13.86 4.18 6.44
C VAL A 239 -13.57 4.22 4.95
N PHE A 240 -13.79 5.38 4.35
CA PHE A 240 -13.30 5.71 2.99
C PHE A 240 -12.19 6.74 3.12
N THR A 241 -11.07 6.52 2.45
CA THR A 241 -9.96 7.45 2.53
C THR A 241 -9.15 7.53 1.24
N THR A 242 -8.64 8.73 0.96
CA THR A 242 -7.78 9.01 -0.18
C THR A 242 -6.70 10.02 0.19
N THR A 243 -5.52 9.87 -0.40
CA THR A 243 -4.48 10.90 -0.33
C THR A 243 -4.68 11.93 -1.44
N LEU A 244 -4.47 13.18 -1.11
CA LEU A 244 -4.50 14.31 -2.04
C LEU A 244 -3.07 14.66 -2.41
N ARG A 245 -2.73 14.61 -3.70
CA ARG A 245 -1.35 14.87 -4.14
C ARG A 245 -1.31 15.69 -5.41
N GLU A 246 -0.56 16.80 -5.34
CA GLU A 246 -0.14 17.55 -6.51
C GLU A 246 1.40 17.50 -6.64
N VAL A 247 1.89 17.21 -7.83
CA VAL A 247 3.34 17.10 -8.10
C VAL A 247 3.83 18.42 -8.63
N VAL A 248 4.59 19.17 -7.82
CA VAL A 248 5.25 20.41 -8.22
C VAL A 248 6.57 20.09 -8.96
N SER A 249 7.33 19.15 -8.42
CA SER A 249 8.55 18.60 -9.01
C SER A 249 8.78 17.19 -8.45
N ALA A 250 9.82 16.48 -8.92
CA ALA A 250 10.17 15.17 -8.33
C ALA A 250 10.55 15.28 -6.84
N ASN A 251 10.93 16.46 -6.36
CA ASN A 251 11.39 16.71 -4.99
C ASN A 251 10.47 17.58 -4.14
N GLU A 252 9.32 17.99 -4.69
CA GLU A 252 8.35 18.84 -3.99
C GLU A 252 6.94 18.46 -4.40
N HIS A 253 6.12 18.09 -3.42
CA HIS A 253 4.71 17.80 -3.61
C HIS A 253 3.85 18.61 -2.64
N LEU A 254 2.63 18.91 -3.06
CA LEU A 254 1.54 19.20 -2.14
C LEU A 254 0.91 17.87 -1.73
N TRP A 255 0.86 17.64 -0.44
CA TRP A 255 0.41 16.38 0.15
C TRP A 255 -0.67 16.61 1.19
N GLY A 256 -1.84 16.04 0.99
CA GLY A 256 -3.00 16.11 1.85
C GLY A 256 -3.71 14.79 1.94
N ALA A 257 -4.82 14.76 2.65
CA ALA A 257 -5.67 13.57 2.76
C ALA A 257 -7.11 13.95 3.03
N ILE A 258 -8.03 13.09 2.63
CA ILE A 258 -9.43 13.17 2.97
C ILE A 258 -9.95 11.81 3.39
N SER A 259 -10.75 11.77 4.46
CA SER A 259 -11.34 10.55 4.99
C SER A 259 -12.76 10.80 5.47
N LEU A 260 -13.62 9.81 5.25
CA LEU A 260 -14.93 9.70 5.86
C LEU A 260 -14.93 8.45 6.75
N ASP A 261 -15.05 8.62 8.05
CA ASP A 261 -15.14 7.55 9.05
C ASP A 261 -16.54 7.60 9.70
N GLY A 262 -17.38 6.61 9.37
CA GLY A 262 -18.81 6.70 9.63
C GLY A 262 -19.42 7.93 8.91
N ASP A 263 -19.81 8.94 9.68
CA ASP A 263 -20.33 10.21 9.16
C ASP A 263 -19.37 11.40 9.41
N LYS A 264 -18.20 11.13 10.01
CA LYS A 264 -17.22 12.18 10.34
C LYS A 264 -16.22 12.35 9.21
N TRP A 265 -16.19 13.54 8.64
CA TRP A 265 -15.17 13.97 7.69
C TRP A 265 -13.92 14.46 8.40
N THR A 266 -12.76 14.05 7.88
CA THR A 266 -11.46 14.63 8.20
C THR A 266 -10.78 15.02 6.91
N VAL A 267 -10.38 16.27 6.79
CA VAL A 267 -9.65 16.82 5.64
C VAL A 267 -8.34 17.38 6.14
N VAL A 268 -7.24 16.87 5.58
CA VAL A 268 -5.92 17.49 5.72
C VAL A 268 -5.65 18.27 4.45
N GLU A 269 -5.71 19.59 4.55
CA GLU A 269 -5.37 20.47 3.44
C GLU A 269 -3.97 20.17 2.91
N PRO A 270 -3.77 20.21 1.58
CA PRO A 270 -2.46 19.92 1.00
C PRO A 270 -1.37 20.86 1.53
N ARG A 271 -0.33 20.27 2.12
CA ARG A 271 0.86 20.99 2.61
C ARG A 271 2.07 20.63 1.76
N THR A 272 2.98 21.58 1.55
CA THR A 272 4.24 21.33 0.85
C THR A 272 5.10 20.35 1.65
N ILE A 273 5.52 19.27 1.00
CA ILE A 273 6.53 18.33 1.54
C ILE A 273 7.72 18.22 0.59
N ARG A 274 8.88 17.99 1.16
CA ARG A 274 10.12 17.69 0.41
C ARG A 274 10.20 16.18 0.24
N VAL A 275 10.53 15.75 -0.98
CA VAL A 275 10.51 14.35 -1.39
C VAL A 275 11.89 13.89 -1.81
N ILE A 276 12.38 12.83 -1.18
CA ILE A 276 13.53 12.07 -1.65
C ILE A 276 13.07 10.99 -2.63
N ASP A 277 12.10 10.20 -2.22
CA ASP A 277 11.40 9.23 -3.07
C ASP A 277 9.90 9.27 -2.78
N ARG A 278 9.08 9.25 -3.84
CA ARG A 278 7.61 9.32 -3.68
C ARG A 278 6.94 7.94 -3.52
N ILE A 279 7.67 6.86 -3.84
CA ILE A 279 7.13 5.49 -3.79
C ILE A 279 6.98 5.08 -2.34
N GLY A 280 5.87 4.43 -2.01
CA GLY A 280 5.57 3.99 -0.65
C GLY A 280 4.90 5.02 0.25
N GLY A 281 4.81 6.31 -0.16
CA GLY A 281 4.13 7.32 0.65
C GLY A 281 2.64 7.03 0.88
N GLY A 282 1.94 6.51 -0.14
CA GLY A 282 0.55 6.04 -0.01
C GLY A 282 0.43 4.86 0.94
N ASP A 283 1.28 3.85 0.77
CA ASP A 283 1.33 2.67 1.65
C ASP A 283 1.57 3.08 3.11
N ALA A 284 2.49 4.02 3.34
CA ALA A 284 2.79 4.53 4.68
C ALA A 284 1.61 5.33 5.29
N PHE A 285 0.88 6.10 4.48
CA PHE A 285 -0.36 6.74 4.91
C PHE A 285 -1.36 5.70 5.41
N VAL A 286 -1.59 4.65 4.63
CA VAL A 286 -2.48 3.54 5.00
C VAL A 286 -1.97 2.85 6.26
N GLY A 287 -0.67 2.56 6.35
CA GLY A 287 -0.06 1.95 7.53
C GLY A 287 -0.27 2.76 8.81
N GLY A 288 -0.10 4.08 8.75
CA GLY A 288 -0.34 4.98 9.88
C GLY A 288 -1.81 5.10 10.27
N LEU A 289 -2.71 5.16 9.28
CA LEU A 289 -4.16 5.17 9.52
C LEU A 289 -4.61 3.88 10.21
N LEU A 290 -4.19 2.72 9.71
CA LEU A 290 -4.54 1.41 10.28
C LEU A 290 -3.92 1.22 11.66
N TYR A 291 -2.69 1.70 11.88
CA TYR A 291 -2.08 1.72 13.22
C TYR A 291 -2.96 2.47 14.22
N GLY A 292 -3.40 3.68 13.88
CA GLY A 292 -4.29 4.48 14.72
C GLY A 292 -5.62 3.77 15.01
N LYS A 293 -6.22 3.11 14.00
CA LYS A 293 -7.45 2.31 14.18
C LYS A 293 -7.23 1.15 15.15
N VAL A 294 -6.13 0.41 15.04
CA VAL A 294 -5.77 -0.66 15.98
C VAL A 294 -5.56 -0.14 17.41
N LYS A 295 -5.00 1.07 17.55
CA LYS A 295 -4.83 1.75 18.85
C LYS A 295 -6.13 2.33 19.40
N GLY A 296 -7.23 2.28 18.65
CA GLY A 296 -8.52 2.85 19.08
C GLY A 296 -8.57 4.38 19.06
N TRP A 297 -7.73 5.05 18.29
CA TRP A 297 -7.73 6.51 18.16
C TRP A 297 -8.96 6.99 17.41
N ASP A 298 -9.32 8.26 17.65
CA ASP A 298 -10.37 8.91 16.87
C ASP A 298 -9.97 9.10 15.40
N ALA A 299 -10.98 9.34 14.55
CA ALA A 299 -10.82 9.44 13.10
C ALA A 299 -9.80 10.52 12.69
N GLU A 300 -9.81 11.67 13.34
CA GLU A 300 -8.93 12.78 13.02
C GLU A 300 -7.47 12.45 13.31
N LYS A 301 -7.21 11.90 14.50
CA LYS A 301 -5.86 11.48 14.90
C LYS A 301 -5.32 10.38 13.98
N CYS A 302 -6.15 9.42 13.56
CA CYS A 302 -5.76 8.38 12.60
C CYS A 302 -5.30 8.98 11.25
N VAL A 303 -6.06 9.94 10.71
CA VAL A 303 -5.75 10.56 9.41
C VAL A 303 -4.50 11.45 9.50
N HIS A 304 -4.37 12.22 10.58
CA HIS A 304 -3.18 13.07 10.81
C HIS A 304 -1.91 12.23 10.94
N PHE A 305 -1.98 11.13 11.68
CA PHE A 305 -0.86 10.20 11.83
C PHE A 305 -0.52 9.51 10.50
N GLY A 306 -1.54 9.06 9.76
CA GLY A 306 -1.35 8.50 8.40
C GLY A 306 -0.68 9.50 7.46
N TRP A 307 -1.15 10.76 7.43
CA TRP A 307 -0.54 11.83 6.64
C TRP A 307 0.95 12.00 6.97
N ALA A 308 1.27 12.03 8.27
CA ALA A 308 2.64 12.20 8.74
C ALA A 308 3.52 10.99 8.41
N CYS A 309 2.99 9.76 8.47
CA CYS A 309 3.70 8.55 8.02
C CYS A 309 4.03 8.62 6.52
N GLY A 310 3.09 9.06 5.69
CA GLY A 310 3.34 9.26 4.25
C GLY A 310 4.41 10.31 3.99
N ALA A 311 4.36 11.44 4.70
CA ALA A 311 5.38 12.49 4.64
C ALA A 311 6.75 12.00 5.14
N PHE A 312 6.78 11.17 6.20
CA PHE A 312 8.00 10.53 6.71
C PHE A 312 8.66 9.66 5.64
N VAL A 313 7.91 8.73 5.04
CA VAL A 313 8.45 7.82 4.03
C VAL A 313 8.93 8.58 2.79
N ALA A 314 8.26 9.65 2.40
CA ALA A 314 8.71 10.50 1.29
C ALA A 314 10.12 11.11 1.51
N THR A 315 10.62 11.16 2.75
CA THR A 315 11.98 11.61 3.08
C THR A 315 13.04 10.49 3.11
N LEU A 316 12.65 9.26 2.81
CA LEU A 316 13.53 8.10 2.80
C LEU A 316 13.91 7.69 1.37
N LEU A 317 14.94 6.85 1.26
CA LEU A 317 15.35 6.22 0.00
C LEU A 317 14.61 4.89 -0.23
N ASP A 318 13.97 4.37 0.80
CA ASP A 318 13.21 3.13 0.77
C ASP A 318 11.72 3.44 0.53
N ASP A 319 10.96 2.49 0.02
CA ASP A 319 9.51 2.62 -0.19
C ASP A 319 8.67 2.22 1.03
N PHE A 320 9.34 2.04 2.17
CA PHE A 320 8.73 1.79 3.47
C PHE A 320 9.43 2.60 4.57
N GLY A 321 8.80 2.71 5.71
CA GLY A 321 9.36 3.37 6.90
C GLY A 321 9.22 2.52 8.15
N LEU A 322 10.20 2.64 9.03
CA LEU A 322 10.18 2.08 10.38
C LEU A 322 10.32 3.25 11.35
N PRO A 323 9.21 3.87 11.79
CA PRO A 323 9.28 4.95 12.79
C PRO A 323 9.94 4.46 14.08
N ALA A 324 10.74 5.31 14.70
CA ALA A 324 11.35 4.99 15.99
C ALA A 324 10.30 4.92 17.12
N ASP A 325 9.32 5.82 17.06
CA ASP A 325 8.20 5.95 18.00
C ASP A 325 7.07 6.81 17.39
N GLU A 326 5.95 6.89 18.11
CA GLU A 326 4.81 7.74 17.74
C GLU A 326 5.18 9.23 17.74
N GLU A 327 6.07 9.66 18.65
CA GLU A 327 6.46 11.05 18.81
C GLU A 327 7.21 11.58 17.59
N GLN A 328 8.05 10.75 16.96
CA GLN A 328 8.71 11.09 15.68
C GLN A 328 7.68 11.47 14.61
N ILE A 329 6.61 10.68 14.50
CA ILE A 329 5.58 10.90 13.48
C ILE A 329 4.71 12.12 13.83
N PHE A 330 4.29 12.28 15.09
CA PHE A 330 3.57 13.48 15.51
C PHE A 330 4.38 14.76 15.33
N GLY A 331 5.71 14.72 15.54
CA GLY A 331 6.56 15.85 15.27
C GLY A 331 6.57 16.29 13.79
N ILE A 332 6.43 15.33 12.86
CA ILE A 332 6.28 15.65 11.43
C ILE A 332 4.92 16.33 11.18
N TRP A 333 3.86 15.82 11.81
CA TRP A 333 2.54 16.44 11.74
C TRP A 333 2.54 17.88 12.21
N GLU A 334 3.20 18.13 13.33
CA GLU A 334 3.34 19.47 13.96
C GLU A 334 4.29 20.40 13.18
N GLY A 335 5.06 19.88 12.21
CA GLY A 335 6.07 20.64 11.49
C GLY A 335 7.29 20.98 12.36
N ASN A 336 7.54 20.21 13.42
CA ASN A 336 8.62 20.45 14.35
C ASN A 336 9.92 19.75 13.89
N ALA A 337 10.75 20.46 13.15
CA ALA A 337 12.05 20.00 12.65
C ALA A 337 13.24 20.30 13.60
N ARG A 338 12.97 20.71 14.84
CA ARG A 338 14.04 21.00 15.83
C ARG A 338 14.65 19.70 16.33
N VAL A 339 15.96 19.76 16.66
CA VAL A 339 16.66 18.65 17.29
C VAL A 339 15.98 18.30 18.62
N ARG A 340 15.54 17.05 18.75
CA ARG A 340 15.06 16.47 20.00
C ARG A 340 16.26 15.84 20.74
N ARG A 341 16.40 16.11 22.03
CA ARG A 341 17.47 15.60 22.90
C ARG A 341 16.88 14.80 24.03
#